data_bf46f3b3fce8940e14de5aad7edab06b
#
_entry.id   bf46f3b3fce8940e14de5aad7edab06b
#
_cell.length_a   1.000
_cell.length_b   1.000
_cell.length_c   1.000
_cell.angle_alpha   90.00
_cell.angle_beta   90.00
_cell.angle_gamma   90.00
#
_symmetry.space_group_name_H-M   'P 1'
#
loop_
_entity.id
_entity.type
_entity.pdbx_description
1 polymer ?
#
loop_
_entity_poly.entity_id
_entity_poly.type
_entity_poly.pdbx_seq_one_letter_code
_entity_poly.pdbx_strand_id
1 'polypeptide(L)'
;HGAAETLVTSAWLEQQTFTWQDAVMYFAFTDRFKDAEDISAPESCLDADALGNWLGGDWPGVTAAIESGYFDDLGVNTLWLNAPMNNPDGCVDGLYERTYTSYHGYFPVDLKETEERYGTLDDLKALVKAAHARGIRVLVDLPANHLFETAPEFTSGPQDWFNLDGICREQ
;
A
#
# COMPACT_ATOMS: atom_id res chain seq x y z
N HIS A 1 16.90 37.34 -3.16
CA HIS A 1 15.50 37.06 -3.46
C HIS A 1 15.28 35.57 -3.19
N GLY A 2 14.78 35.23 -1.97
CA GLY A 2 14.36 33.88 -1.64
C GLY A 2 13.08 33.59 -2.40
N ALA A 3 13.00 32.45 -3.10
CA ALA A 3 11.77 31.92 -3.61
C ALA A 3 10.85 31.61 -2.41
N ALA A 4 9.63 32.10 -2.46
CA ALA A 4 8.62 31.72 -1.47
C ALA A 4 8.30 30.23 -1.68
N GLU A 5 8.62 29.41 -0.71
CA GLU A 5 8.17 28.02 -0.69
C GLU A 5 6.65 28.02 -0.45
N THR A 6 5.91 27.42 -1.35
CA THR A 6 4.47 27.24 -1.19
C THR A 6 4.26 25.96 -0.38
N LEU A 7 3.88 26.11 0.89
CA LEU A 7 3.43 24.99 1.69
C LEU A 7 2.00 24.63 1.26
N VAL A 8 1.82 23.44 0.69
CA VAL A 8 0.51 22.87 0.40
C VAL A 8 0.12 21.95 1.55
N THR A 9 -0.95 22.29 2.27
CA THR A 9 -1.53 21.40 3.27
C THR A 9 -2.89 20.93 2.78
N SER A 10 -3.13 19.63 2.89
CA SER A 10 -4.46 19.06 2.66
C SER A 10 -5.22 19.03 3.97
N ALA A 11 -6.47 19.49 3.96
CA ALA A 11 -7.38 19.37 5.09
C ALA A 11 -8.63 18.60 4.67
N TRP A 12 -9.02 17.66 5.50
CA TRP A 12 -10.27 16.94 5.34
C TRP A 12 -11.36 17.64 6.15
N LEU A 13 -12.44 18.02 5.47
CA LEU A 13 -13.61 18.62 6.11
C LEU A 13 -14.74 17.60 6.14
N GLU A 14 -15.11 17.16 7.31
CA GLU A 14 -16.21 16.23 7.50
C GLU A 14 -17.53 16.96 7.70
N GLN A 15 -18.60 16.43 7.09
CA GLN A 15 -19.95 16.96 7.27
C GLN A 15 -20.57 16.53 8.60
N GLN A 16 -20.05 15.48 9.21
CA GLN A 16 -20.51 14.94 10.49
C GLN A 16 -19.35 14.78 11.45
N THR A 17 -19.61 14.97 12.73
CA THR A 17 -18.62 14.70 13.78
C THR A 17 -18.27 13.22 13.79
N PHE A 18 -16.98 12.90 13.68
CA PHE A 18 -16.47 11.55 13.80
C PHE A 18 -15.46 11.48 14.93
N THR A 19 -15.53 10.43 15.70
CA THR A 19 -14.50 10.08 16.67
C THR A 19 -13.89 8.73 16.30
N TRP A 20 -12.59 8.58 16.48
CA TRP A 20 -11.91 7.33 16.15
C TRP A 20 -12.39 6.14 17.01
N GLN A 21 -13.01 6.41 18.14
CA GLN A 21 -13.65 5.40 18.98
C GLN A 21 -14.88 4.75 18.31
N ASP A 22 -15.48 5.45 17.34
CA ASP A 22 -16.64 4.96 16.58
C ASP A 22 -16.24 4.28 15.26
N ALA A 23 -14.91 4.12 15.02
CA ALA A 23 -14.42 3.47 13.82
C ALA A 23 -14.69 1.96 13.83
N VAL A 24 -15.41 1.49 12.81
CA VAL A 24 -15.47 0.09 12.43
C VAL A 24 -14.53 -0.07 11.24
N MET A 25 -13.34 -0.57 11.53
CA MET A 25 -12.25 -0.63 10.56
C MET A 25 -12.15 -1.99 9.89
N TYR A 26 -11.99 -1.99 8.57
CA TYR A 26 -11.70 -3.17 7.78
C TYR A 26 -10.32 -3.02 7.14
N PHE A 27 -9.40 -3.95 7.39
CA PHE A 27 -8.12 -4.01 6.70
C PHE A 27 -8.30 -4.76 5.38
N ALA A 28 -8.36 -4.02 4.28
CA ALA A 28 -8.37 -4.58 2.94
C ALA A 28 -6.92 -4.78 2.48
N PHE A 29 -6.39 -5.97 2.72
CA PHE A 29 -5.07 -6.36 2.23
C PHE A 29 -5.14 -6.54 0.72
N THR A 30 -4.69 -5.55 -0.04
CA THR A 30 -5.00 -5.34 -1.46
C THR A 30 -4.83 -6.59 -2.29
N ASP A 31 -3.62 -7.16 -2.30
CA ASP A 31 -3.31 -8.37 -3.11
C ASP A 31 -4.19 -9.59 -2.78
N ARG A 32 -4.74 -9.66 -1.57
CA ARG A 32 -5.51 -10.81 -1.05
C ARG A 32 -7.00 -10.58 -1.05
N PHE A 33 -7.45 -9.38 -1.37
CA PHE A 33 -8.85 -9.00 -1.16
C PHE A 33 -9.73 -9.35 -2.36
N LYS A 34 -9.47 -8.72 -3.50
CA LYS A 34 -10.26 -8.94 -4.72
C LYS A 34 -9.50 -8.47 -5.95
N ASP A 35 -9.42 -9.35 -6.93
CA ASP A 35 -8.96 -9.07 -8.28
C ASP A 35 -10.16 -8.60 -9.13
N ALA A 36 -10.04 -7.47 -9.81
CA ALA A 36 -11.05 -6.95 -10.74
C ALA A 36 -10.55 -6.89 -12.18
N GLU A 37 -9.26 -6.82 -12.38
CA GLU A 37 -8.64 -6.81 -13.68
C GLU A 37 -7.65 -7.97 -13.75
N ASP A 38 -7.59 -8.64 -14.90
CA ASP A 38 -6.54 -9.61 -15.19
C ASP A 38 -5.23 -8.85 -15.48
N ILE A 39 -4.77 -8.11 -14.48
CA ILE A 39 -3.41 -7.60 -14.49
C ILE A 39 -2.56 -8.85 -14.43
N SER A 40 -1.95 -9.20 -15.57
CA SER A 40 -1.14 -10.41 -15.71
C SER A 40 -0.27 -10.55 -14.47
N ALA A 41 -0.55 -11.60 -13.70
CA ALA A 41 0.22 -11.88 -12.50
C ALA A 41 1.69 -11.79 -12.88
N PRO A 42 2.50 -10.99 -12.17
CA PRO A 42 3.92 -10.92 -12.45
C PRO A 42 4.48 -12.32 -12.38
N GLU A 43 5.58 -12.57 -13.08
CA GLU A 43 6.25 -13.87 -13.05
C GLU A 43 6.31 -14.35 -11.61
N SER A 44 5.53 -15.38 -11.32
CA SER A 44 5.50 -15.98 -10.00
C SER A 44 6.90 -16.45 -9.66
N CYS A 45 7.34 -16.25 -8.44
CA CYS A 45 8.52 -16.93 -7.96
C CYS A 45 8.26 -18.43 -8.03
N LEU A 46 8.89 -19.13 -8.97
CA LEU A 46 8.64 -20.55 -9.23
C LEU A 46 8.90 -21.42 -8.00
N ASP A 47 9.80 -20.98 -7.13
CA ASP A 47 10.19 -21.68 -5.89
C ASP A 47 9.47 -21.12 -4.64
N ALA A 48 8.62 -20.10 -4.80
CA ALA A 48 7.87 -19.57 -3.68
C ALA A 48 6.68 -20.47 -3.34
N ASP A 49 6.36 -20.56 -2.04
CA ASP A 49 5.08 -21.07 -1.60
C ASP A 49 3.95 -20.31 -2.34
N ALA A 50 2.91 -21.02 -2.77
CA ALA A 50 1.77 -20.40 -3.45
C ALA A 50 1.16 -19.23 -2.67
N LEU A 51 1.18 -19.31 -1.33
CA LEU A 51 0.74 -18.22 -0.45
C LEU A 51 1.75 -17.07 -0.33
N GLY A 52 2.98 -17.27 -0.75
CA GLY A 52 4.04 -16.27 -0.81
C GLY A 52 4.09 -15.48 -2.10
N ASN A 53 3.27 -15.84 -3.09
CA ASN A 53 3.18 -15.15 -4.38
C ASN A 53 2.06 -14.11 -4.41
N TRP A 54 2.11 -13.22 -5.41
CA TRP A 54 1.01 -12.36 -5.76
C TRP A 54 -0.24 -13.20 -6.07
N LEU A 55 -1.40 -12.76 -5.58
CA LEU A 55 -2.70 -13.36 -5.87
C LEU A 55 -3.61 -12.46 -6.71
N GLY A 56 -3.16 -11.25 -7.06
CA GLY A 56 -3.77 -10.38 -8.06
C GLY A 56 -4.83 -9.43 -7.54
N GLY A 57 -5.08 -9.37 -6.23
CA GLY A 57 -5.98 -8.35 -5.70
C GLY A 57 -5.45 -6.93 -5.95
N ASP A 58 -6.36 -6.03 -6.32
CA ASP A 58 -6.06 -4.69 -6.81
C ASP A 58 -7.00 -3.60 -6.27
N TRP A 59 -6.68 -2.33 -6.49
CA TRP A 59 -7.53 -1.20 -6.10
C TRP A 59 -8.83 -1.13 -6.87
N PRO A 60 -8.90 -1.44 -8.18
CA PRO A 60 -10.18 -1.62 -8.87
C PRO A 60 -11.10 -2.64 -8.20
N GLY A 61 -10.56 -3.76 -7.73
CA GLY A 61 -11.31 -4.76 -6.98
C GLY A 61 -11.86 -4.25 -5.65
N VAL A 62 -11.05 -3.50 -4.90
CA VAL A 62 -11.50 -2.83 -3.68
C VAL A 62 -12.59 -1.79 -4.01
N THR A 63 -12.40 -1.01 -5.08
CA THR A 63 -13.37 -0.02 -5.56
C THR A 63 -14.71 -0.68 -5.90
N ALA A 64 -14.69 -1.79 -6.63
CA ALA A 64 -15.89 -2.54 -6.96
C ALA A 64 -16.62 -3.07 -5.71
N ALA A 65 -15.88 -3.47 -4.67
CA ALA A 65 -16.47 -3.87 -3.40
C ALA A 65 -17.11 -2.69 -2.65
N ILE A 66 -16.48 -1.51 -2.67
CA ILE A 66 -17.06 -0.28 -2.12
C ILE A 66 -18.36 0.04 -2.86
N GLU A 67 -18.34 0.07 -4.19
CA GLU A 67 -19.48 0.44 -5.01
C GLU A 67 -20.65 -0.55 -4.89
N SER A 68 -20.38 -1.82 -4.65
CA SER A 68 -21.42 -2.84 -4.44
C SER A 68 -22.16 -2.71 -3.09
N GLY A 69 -21.63 -1.91 -2.15
CA GLY A 69 -22.18 -1.80 -0.79
C GLY A 69 -21.66 -2.85 0.19
N TYR A 70 -20.68 -3.66 -0.20
CA TYR A 70 -20.13 -4.72 0.65
C TYR A 70 -19.71 -4.22 2.03
N PHE A 71 -19.06 -3.08 2.09
CA PHE A 71 -18.59 -2.49 3.35
C PHE A 71 -19.73 -1.85 4.15
N ASP A 72 -20.74 -1.29 3.47
CA ASP A 72 -21.95 -0.76 4.12
C ASP A 72 -22.71 -1.89 4.84
N ASP A 73 -22.87 -3.05 4.20
CA ASP A 73 -23.55 -4.22 4.77
C ASP A 73 -22.82 -4.76 6.01
N LEU A 74 -21.50 -4.57 6.09
CA LEU A 74 -20.69 -4.91 7.26
C LEU A 74 -20.67 -3.82 8.33
N GLY A 75 -21.22 -2.65 8.06
CA GLY A 75 -21.16 -1.50 8.96
C GLY A 75 -19.77 -0.86 9.05
N VAL A 76 -18.91 -1.08 8.05
CA VAL A 76 -17.57 -0.53 7.98
C VAL A 76 -17.64 0.94 7.59
N ASN A 77 -16.97 1.79 8.34
CA ASN A 77 -16.86 3.24 8.08
C ASN A 77 -15.40 3.70 7.89
N THR A 78 -14.45 2.78 7.96
CA THR A 78 -13.03 3.06 7.79
C THR A 78 -12.36 1.88 7.10
N LEU A 79 -11.74 2.12 5.94
CA LEU A 79 -10.88 1.16 5.25
C LEU A 79 -9.43 1.44 5.59
N TRP A 80 -8.68 0.40 5.89
CA TRP A 80 -7.23 0.44 5.99
C TRP A 80 -6.65 -0.35 4.82
N LEU A 81 -5.79 0.29 4.02
CA LEU A 81 -5.06 -0.31 2.92
C LEU A 81 -3.60 -0.51 3.34
N ASN A 82 -2.99 -1.59 2.88
CA ASN A 82 -1.54 -1.75 3.00
C ASN A 82 -0.80 -0.70 2.18
N ALA A 83 0.53 -0.62 2.37
CA ALA A 83 1.36 0.42 1.79
C ALA A 83 1.27 0.45 0.25
N PRO A 84 1.02 1.63 -0.35
CA PRO A 84 0.77 1.76 -1.78
C PRO A 84 2.04 1.97 -2.61
N MET A 85 3.21 2.10 -1.97
CA MET A 85 4.47 2.41 -2.63
C MET A 85 4.93 1.24 -3.48
N ASN A 86 5.72 1.55 -4.51
CA ASN A 86 6.33 0.56 -5.37
C ASN A 86 7.31 -0.34 -4.60
N ASN A 87 7.23 -1.63 -4.84
CA ASN A 87 8.02 -2.69 -4.24
C ASN A 87 8.92 -3.37 -5.30
N PRO A 88 9.94 -4.15 -4.90
CA PRO A 88 10.79 -4.81 -5.86
C PRO A 88 10.03 -5.84 -6.68
N ASP A 89 10.38 -5.92 -7.95
CA ASP A 89 9.97 -6.99 -8.84
C ASP A 89 10.65 -8.32 -8.49
N GLY A 90 9.96 -9.40 -8.81
CA GLY A 90 10.52 -10.75 -8.70
C GLY A 90 10.49 -11.31 -7.29
N CYS A 91 11.46 -12.17 -7.03
CA CYS A 91 11.57 -12.96 -5.82
C CYS A 91 12.46 -12.29 -4.80
N VAL A 92 12.05 -12.33 -3.55
CA VAL A 92 12.83 -11.91 -2.40
C VAL A 92 13.13 -13.13 -1.55
N ASP A 93 14.38 -13.31 -1.19
CA ASP A 93 14.80 -14.36 -0.27
C ASP A 93 14.36 -14.01 1.16
N GLY A 94 13.68 -14.94 1.78
CA GLY A 94 13.19 -14.82 3.13
C GLY A 94 13.91 -15.69 4.13
N LEU A 95 13.43 -15.69 5.35
CA LEU A 95 13.95 -16.57 6.39
C LEU A 95 13.72 -18.04 6.03
N TYR A 96 14.60 -18.91 6.50
CA TYR A 96 14.52 -20.36 6.32
C TYR A 96 14.56 -20.83 4.87
N GLU A 97 15.39 -20.17 4.05
CA GLU A 97 15.56 -20.52 2.61
C GLU A 97 14.21 -20.50 1.82
N ARG A 98 13.27 -19.67 2.26
CA ARG A 98 12.00 -19.49 1.56
C ARG A 98 12.07 -18.26 0.71
N THR A 99 11.48 -18.34 -0.48
CA THR A 99 11.36 -17.26 -1.43
C THR A 99 9.92 -16.78 -1.50
N TYR A 100 9.69 -15.48 -1.62
CA TYR A 100 8.36 -14.90 -1.77
C TYR A 100 8.43 -13.60 -2.58
N THR A 101 7.28 -13.12 -3.01
CA THR A 101 7.15 -11.83 -3.68
C THR A 101 6.81 -10.72 -2.68
N SER A 102 6.88 -9.48 -3.12
CA SER A 102 6.59 -8.30 -2.29
C SER A 102 5.09 -8.00 -2.15
N TYR A 103 4.23 -9.00 -2.30
CA TYR A 103 2.76 -8.90 -2.31
C TYR A 103 2.15 -8.10 -1.14
N HIS A 104 2.89 -7.99 -0.06
CA HIS A 104 2.44 -7.31 1.17
C HIS A 104 2.63 -5.79 1.15
N GLY A 105 3.46 -5.24 0.23
CA GLY A 105 3.68 -3.80 0.11
C GLY A 105 4.67 -3.19 1.11
N TYR A 106 5.42 -4.02 1.87
CA TYR A 106 6.30 -3.53 2.95
C TYR A 106 7.79 -3.54 2.60
N PHE A 107 8.13 -3.64 1.31
CA PHE A 107 9.49 -3.49 0.81
C PHE A 107 9.62 -2.29 -0.14
N PRO A 108 9.37 -1.04 0.32
CA PRO A 108 9.35 0.10 -0.57
C PRO A 108 10.71 0.32 -1.23
N VAL A 109 10.72 0.37 -2.55
CA VAL A 109 11.88 0.74 -3.38
C VAL A 109 11.76 2.15 -3.92
N ASP A 110 10.54 2.64 -4.13
CA ASP A 110 10.26 4.02 -4.51
C ASP A 110 9.06 4.55 -3.73
N LEU A 111 9.28 5.63 -2.96
CA LEU A 111 8.24 6.26 -2.13
C LEU A 111 7.32 7.19 -2.92
N LYS A 112 7.61 7.46 -4.19
CA LYS A 112 6.88 8.41 -5.05
C LYS A 112 6.03 7.73 -6.11
N GLU A 113 6.32 6.47 -6.38
CA GLU A 113 5.57 5.65 -7.33
C GLU A 113 4.66 4.68 -6.59
N THR A 114 3.54 4.36 -7.22
CA THR A 114 2.62 3.35 -6.69
C THR A 114 3.02 1.95 -7.13
N GLU A 115 2.65 0.95 -6.32
CA GLU A 115 2.77 -0.46 -6.71
C GLU A 115 1.87 -0.74 -7.91
N GLU A 116 2.47 -1.01 -9.06
CA GLU A 116 1.76 -1.18 -10.34
C GLU A 116 0.77 -2.35 -10.32
N ARG A 117 1.04 -3.38 -9.48
CA ARG A 117 0.17 -4.56 -9.34
C ARG A 117 -1.09 -4.27 -8.53
N TYR A 118 -1.09 -3.20 -7.76
CA TYR A 118 -2.31 -2.72 -7.11
C TYR A 118 -3.10 -1.78 -8.01
N GLY A 119 -2.45 -1.17 -9.01
CA GLY A 119 -3.03 -0.23 -9.94
C GLY A 119 -2.28 1.10 -10.03
N THR A 120 -2.84 2.01 -10.79
CA THR A 120 -2.28 3.36 -10.97
C THR A 120 -2.65 4.28 -9.80
N LEU A 121 -1.95 5.40 -9.69
CA LEU A 121 -2.34 6.47 -8.74
C LEU A 121 -3.78 6.96 -8.97
N ASP A 122 -4.27 6.91 -10.21
CA ASP A 122 -5.65 7.33 -10.52
C ASP A 122 -6.67 6.28 -10.04
N ASP A 123 -6.32 5.00 -10.04
CA ASP A 123 -7.14 3.94 -9.43
C ASP A 123 -7.22 4.11 -7.91
N LEU A 124 -6.11 4.42 -7.25
CA LEU A 124 -6.12 4.74 -5.81
C LEU A 124 -6.98 5.96 -5.50
N LYS A 125 -6.89 7.03 -6.32
CA LYS A 125 -7.76 8.21 -6.18
C LYS A 125 -9.24 7.87 -6.40
N ALA A 126 -9.54 7.01 -7.37
CA ALA A 126 -10.90 6.54 -7.64
C ALA A 126 -11.46 5.76 -6.45
N LEU A 127 -10.66 4.85 -5.87
CA LEU A 127 -10.98 4.11 -4.65
C LEU A 127 -11.34 5.07 -3.50
N VAL A 128 -10.45 6.03 -3.23
CA VAL A 128 -10.66 7.01 -2.15
C VAL A 128 -11.94 7.83 -2.39
N LYS A 129 -12.17 8.26 -3.63
CA LYS A 129 -13.38 8.99 -4.01
C LYS A 129 -14.64 8.15 -3.81
N ALA A 130 -14.62 6.88 -4.20
CA ALA A 130 -15.75 5.97 -4.02
C ALA A 130 -16.04 5.73 -2.53
N ALA A 131 -15.01 5.52 -1.72
CA ALA A 131 -15.13 5.36 -0.27
C ALA A 131 -15.74 6.61 0.38
N HIS A 132 -15.22 7.79 0.06
CA HIS A 132 -15.71 9.05 0.58
C HIS A 132 -17.17 9.34 0.20
N ALA A 133 -17.59 8.97 -1.02
CA ALA A 133 -18.99 9.11 -1.45
C ALA A 133 -19.96 8.28 -0.59
N ARG A 134 -19.48 7.26 0.11
CA ARG A 134 -20.25 6.42 1.05
C ARG A 134 -19.97 6.73 2.52
N GLY A 135 -19.21 7.80 2.79
CA GLY A 135 -18.84 8.16 4.17
C GLY A 135 -17.80 7.25 4.81
N ILE A 136 -17.13 6.42 4.01
CA ILE A 136 -16.06 5.52 4.44
C ILE A 136 -14.74 6.26 4.37
N ARG A 137 -13.97 6.29 5.45
CA ARG A 137 -12.61 6.85 5.50
C ARG A 137 -11.59 5.85 4.96
N VAL A 138 -10.51 6.37 4.43
CA VAL A 138 -9.41 5.54 3.96
C VAL A 138 -8.15 5.88 4.74
N LEU A 139 -7.55 4.88 5.37
CA LEU A 139 -6.22 4.91 5.94
C LEU A 139 -5.29 4.16 5.00
N VAL A 140 -4.15 4.75 4.76
CA VAL A 140 -3.10 4.15 3.94
C VAL A 140 -1.90 3.91 4.83
N ASP A 141 -1.37 2.70 4.80
CA ASP A 141 -0.18 2.35 5.57
C ASP A 141 1.07 3.03 5.03
N LEU A 142 2.01 3.33 5.89
CA LEU A 142 3.26 4.01 5.53
C LEU A 142 4.44 3.37 6.26
N PRO A 143 5.26 2.56 5.59
CA PRO A 143 6.50 2.05 6.15
C PRO A 143 7.57 3.16 6.20
N ALA A 144 7.49 4.01 7.24
CA ALA A 144 8.38 5.17 7.38
C ALA A 144 9.76 4.84 7.99
N ASN A 145 10.00 3.60 8.38
CA ASN A 145 11.18 3.18 9.15
C ASN A 145 12.25 2.49 8.31
N HIS A 146 11.96 2.09 7.08
CA HIS A 146 12.92 1.39 6.22
C HIS A 146 12.61 1.58 4.74
N LEU A 147 13.62 1.34 3.91
CA LEU A 147 13.53 1.08 2.48
C LEU A 147 14.09 -0.30 2.18
N PHE A 148 13.70 -0.87 1.07
CA PHE A 148 14.32 -2.10 0.59
C PHE A 148 15.76 -1.83 0.11
N GLU A 149 16.62 -2.82 0.20
CA GLU A 149 18.06 -2.68 -0.05
C GLU A 149 18.44 -2.20 -1.47
N THR A 150 17.53 -2.39 -2.45
CA THR A 150 17.75 -1.94 -3.82
C THR A 150 17.22 -0.53 -4.09
N ALA A 151 16.58 0.12 -3.11
CA ALA A 151 16.06 1.47 -3.28
C ALA A 151 17.18 2.46 -3.63
N PRO A 152 16.97 3.35 -4.64
CA PRO A 152 17.98 4.32 -5.04
C PRO A 152 18.43 5.22 -3.88
N GLU A 153 17.54 5.61 -3.00
CA GLU A 153 17.86 6.41 -1.83
C GLU A 153 18.81 5.67 -0.88
N PHE A 154 18.66 4.36 -0.73
CA PHE A 154 19.55 3.54 0.10
C PHE A 154 20.89 3.28 -0.59
N THR A 155 20.90 2.98 -1.89
CA THR A 155 22.11 2.58 -2.63
C THR A 155 23.00 3.77 -3.00
N SER A 156 22.43 4.95 -3.26
CA SER A 156 23.12 6.12 -3.79
C SER A 156 22.71 7.47 -3.17
N GLY A 157 21.77 7.45 -2.24
CA GLY A 157 21.28 8.62 -1.52
C GLY A 157 22.20 9.06 -0.36
N PRO A 158 21.81 10.10 0.36
CA PRO A 158 22.55 10.58 1.53
C PRO A 158 22.61 9.51 2.62
N GLN A 159 23.82 9.08 2.97
CA GLN A 159 24.02 7.98 3.93
C GLN A 159 23.62 8.35 5.37
N ASP A 160 23.55 9.63 5.70
CA ASP A 160 23.09 10.15 6.98
C ASP A 160 21.57 10.03 7.20
N TRP A 161 20.83 9.63 6.17
CA TRP A 161 19.41 9.29 6.29
C TRP A 161 19.17 7.91 6.91
N PHE A 162 20.21 7.07 6.96
CA PHE A 162 20.08 5.68 7.37
C PHE A 162 20.92 5.36 8.60
N ASN A 163 20.37 4.58 9.51
CA ASN A 163 21.09 4.04 10.66
C ASN A 163 21.88 2.80 10.21
N LEU A 164 23.04 3.01 9.60
CA LEU A 164 23.87 1.94 9.03
C LEU A 164 24.44 0.97 10.07
N ASP A 165 24.47 1.35 11.36
CA ASP A 165 24.86 0.47 12.47
C ASP A 165 23.73 -0.51 12.89
N GLY A 166 22.72 -0.54 12.12
CA GLY A 166 21.71 -1.54 11.88
C GLY A 166 21.09 -2.27 13.05
N ILE A 167 19.97 -1.76 13.54
CA ILE A 167 19.04 -2.54 14.38
C ILE A 167 18.28 -3.59 13.54
N CYS A 168 18.24 -3.43 12.22
CA CYS A 168 17.52 -4.32 11.29
C CYS A 168 18.47 -5.19 10.46
N ARG A 169 19.66 -5.48 10.93
CA ARG A 169 20.44 -6.57 10.38
C ARG A 169 19.88 -7.87 10.87
N GLU A 170 19.65 -8.76 9.93
CA GLU A 170 19.23 -10.15 10.10
C GLU A 170 19.66 -10.75 11.44
N GLN A 171 18.71 -11.28 12.17
CA GLN A 171 18.98 -12.22 13.26
C GLN A 171 18.82 -13.65 12.74
#